data_ba5a108e9cb9894b3f12f64b9932a3b2
#
_entry.id   ba5a108e9cb9894b3f12f64b9932a3b2
#
_cell.length_a   1.000
_cell.length_b   1.000
_cell.length_c   1.000
_cell.angle_alpha   90.00
_cell.angle_beta   90.00
_cell.angle_gamma   90.00
#
_symmetry.space_group_name_H-M   'P 1'
#
loop_
_entity.id
_entity.type
_entity.pdbx_description
1 polymer ?
#
loop_
_entity_poly.entity_id
_entity_poly.type
_entity_poly.pdbx_seq_one_letter_code
_entity_poly.pdbx_strand_id
1 'polypeptide(L)'
;MQKGVSVAAEFGRLITAMVTPMDVDGEVDLERTGALAAALVEAGTQSIVSTGSTGEAPSLSDEETLAVWRATKSAVGPDIAVIAGATSNNHRRSLFLTEKAEELGLDGVLLTAPAYSKPTQEGLIEHFR
;
A
#
# COMPACT_ATOMS: atom_id res chain seq x y z
N MET A 1 19.60 -18.94 -17.49
CA MET A 1 18.44 -19.02 -16.60
C MET A 1 17.47 -17.91 -17.04
N GLN A 2 16.42 -18.28 -17.76
CA GLN A 2 15.37 -17.33 -18.11
C GLN A 2 14.65 -16.95 -16.81
N LYS A 3 14.71 -15.67 -16.45
CA LYS A 3 13.79 -15.11 -15.44
C LYS A 3 12.38 -15.32 -16.00
N GLY A 4 11.59 -16.12 -15.32
CA GLY A 4 10.19 -16.31 -15.67
C GLY A 4 9.52 -14.97 -15.84
N VAL A 5 8.71 -14.83 -16.88
CA VAL A 5 7.86 -13.67 -17.09
C VAL A 5 6.98 -13.58 -15.83
N SER A 6 7.18 -12.54 -15.04
CA SER A 6 6.28 -12.23 -13.93
C SER A 6 4.91 -11.97 -14.56
N VAL A 7 3.95 -12.86 -14.31
CA VAL A 7 2.56 -12.58 -14.65
C VAL A 7 2.15 -11.38 -13.82
N ALA A 8 1.72 -10.31 -14.46
CA ALA A 8 1.23 -9.13 -13.75
C ALA A 8 0.13 -9.54 -12.78
N ALA A 9 0.17 -9.05 -11.56
CA ALA A 9 -0.87 -9.33 -10.58
C ALA A 9 -2.24 -8.88 -11.11
N GLU A 10 -3.24 -9.74 -10.98
CA GLU A 10 -4.60 -9.39 -11.33
C GLU A 10 -5.25 -8.65 -10.16
N PHE A 11 -5.48 -7.35 -10.31
CA PHE A 11 -6.08 -6.53 -9.26
C PHE A 11 -7.60 -6.55 -9.23
N GLY A 12 -8.24 -7.11 -10.28
CA GLY A 12 -9.70 -7.14 -10.39
C GLY A 12 -10.30 -5.78 -10.77
N ARG A 13 -11.61 -5.65 -10.56
CA ARG A 13 -12.39 -4.45 -10.94
C ARG A 13 -12.72 -3.56 -9.75
N LEU A 14 -12.79 -4.12 -8.55
CA LEU A 14 -13.09 -3.39 -7.32
C LEU A 14 -11.86 -3.40 -6.42
N ILE A 15 -11.21 -2.26 -6.35
CA ILE A 15 -10.03 -2.04 -5.53
C ILE A 15 -10.41 -1.05 -4.44
N THR A 16 -10.34 -1.44 -3.18
CA THR A 16 -10.73 -0.59 -2.05
C THR A 16 -9.52 0.12 -1.46
N ALA A 17 -9.55 1.44 -1.41
CA ALA A 17 -8.63 2.23 -0.62
C ALA A 17 -9.07 2.17 0.85
N MET A 18 -8.34 1.40 1.65
CA MET A 18 -8.69 1.11 3.04
C MET A 18 -8.21 2.22 3.98
N VAL A 19 -9.05 2.59 4.95
CA VAL A 19 -8.63 3.43 6.08
C VAL A 19 -7.68 2.65 7.00
N THR A 20 -6.87 3.35 7.78
CA THR A 20 -6.05 2.75 8.84
C THR A 20 -6.79 2.90 10.17
N PRO A 21 -7.31 1.82 10.76
CA PRO A 21 -7.93 1.87 12.07
C PRO A 21 -6.94 2.33 13.14
N MET A 22 -7.39 3.24 13.98
CA MET A 22 -6.64 3.75 15.13
C MET A 22 -7.49 3.62 16.38
N ASP A 23 -6.84 3.53 17.53
CA ASP A 23 -7.50 3.53 18.83
C ASP A 23 -7.86 4.95 19.30
N VAL A 24 -8.37 5.06 20.52
CA VAL A 24 -8.79 6.35 21.11
C VAL A 24 -7.63 7.31 21.39
N ASP A 25 -6.41 6.79 21.46
CA ASP A 25 -5.18 7.55 21.68
C ASP A 25 -4.48 7.92 20.37
N GLY A 26 -5.02 7.45 19.23
CA GLY A 26 -4.51 7.71 17.88
C GLY A 26 -3.42 6.73 17.45
N GLU A 27 -3.20 5.66 18.19
CA GLU A 27 -2.25 4.60 17.84
C GLU A 27 -2.88 3.62 16.83
N VAL A 28 -2.07 3.07 15.94
CA VAL A 28 -2.53 2.11 14.92
C VAL A 28 -3.04 0.82 15.57
N ASP A 29 -4.28 0.45 15.25
CA ASP A 29 -4.91 -0.78 15.73
C ASP A 29 -4.78 -1.88 14.67
N LEU A 30 -3.78 -2.75 14.84
CA LEU A 30 -3.48 -3.82 13.89
C LEU A 30 -4.55 -4.94 13.90
N GLU A 31 -5.20 -5.18 15.02
CA GLU A 31 -6.28 -6.17 15.10
C GLU A 31 -7.48 -5.70 14.28
N ARG A 32 -7.91 -4.46 14.47
CA ARG A 32 -8.98 -3.86 13.66
C ARG A 32 -8.58 -3.70 12.19
N THR A 33 -7.32 -3.45 11.89
CA THR A 33 -6.81 -3.42 10.52
C THR A 33 -7.06 -4.75 9.81
N GLY A 34 -6.69 -5.86 10.42
CA GLY A 34 -6.95 -7.19 9.88
C GLY A 34 -8.44 -7.52 9.77
N ALA A 35 -9.22 -7.20 10.80
CA ALA A 35 -10.68 -7.41 10.79
C ALA A 35 -11.38 -6.61 9.69
N LEU A 36 -10.99 -5.35 9.48
CA LEU A 36 -11.52 -4.50 8.41
C LEU A 36 -11.16 -5.06 7.02
N ALA A 37 -9.92 -5.47 6.82
CA ALA A 37 -9.47 -6.05 5.56
C ALA A 37 -10.29 -7.31 5.21
N ALA A 38 -10.50 -8.22 6.16
CA ALA A 38 -11.31 -9.41 5.98
C ALA A 38 -12.78 -9.05 5.65
N ALA A 39 -13.37 -8.09 6.37
CA ALA A 39 -14.75 -7.65 6.12
C ALA A 39 -14.92 -7.02 4.72
N LEU A 40 -13.92 -6.27 4.23
CA LEU A 40 -13.94 -5.72 2.87
C LEU A 40 -13.92 -6.83 1.81
N VAL A 41 -13.13 -7.89 2.02
CA VAL A 41 -13.11 -9.06 1.14
C VAL A 41 -14.47 -9.77 1.13
N GLU A 42 -15.08 -9.99 2.29
CA GLU A 42 -16.44 -10.56 2.41
C GLU A 42 -17.49 -9.70 1.70
N ALA A 43 -17.32 -8.38 1.71
CA ALA A 43 -18.18 -7.44 1.01
C ALA A 43 -17.94 -7.38 -0.51
N GLY A 44 -16.94 -8.10 -1.03
CA GLY A 44 -16.71 -8.26 -2.47
C GLY A 44 -15.54 -7.47 -3.04
N THR A 45 -14.69 -6.86 -2.22
CA THR A 45 -13.46 -6.24 -2.73
C THR A 45 -12.52 -7.31 -3.31
N GLN A 46 -11.87 -6.98 -4.42
CA GLN A 46 -10.97 -7.88 -5.13
C GLN A 46 -9.50 -7.57 -4.86
N SER A 47 -9.22 -6.33 -4.44
CA SER A 47 -7.89 -5.89 -4.02
C SER A 47 -8.02 -4.78 -2.99
N ILE A 48 -6.99 -4.57 -2.19
CA ILE A 48 -6.94 -3.52 -1.17
C ILE A 48 -5.70 -2.65 -1.40
N VAL A 49 -5.90 -1.33 -1.45
CA VAL A 49 -4.81 -0.36 -1.30
C VAL A 49 -4.69 -0.04 0.19
N SER A 50 -3.58 -0.40 0.78
CA SER A 50 -3.25 -0.16 2.18
C SER A 50 -2.30 1.04 2.30
N THR A 51 -2.52 1.89 3.27
CA THR A 51 -1.71 3.10 3.53
C THR A 51 -1.57 4.05 2.34
N GLY A 52 -2.64 4.20 1.55
CA GLY A 52 -2.78 5.31 0.62
C GLY A 52 -3.19 6.59 1.34
N SER A 53 -3.64 7.62 0.61
CA SER A 53 -4.16 8.86 1.22
C SER A 53 -5.35 8.59 2.13
N THR A 54 -6.25 7.69 1.75
CA THR A 54 -7.38 7.25 2.58
C THR A 54 -6.92 6.59 3.87
N GLY A 55 -5.80 5.87 3.85
CA GLY A 55 -5.17 5.25 5.01
C GLY A 55 -4.27 6.17 5.81
N GLU A 56 -4.31 7.49 5.56
CA GLU A 56 -3.57 8.51 6.30
C GLU A 56 -2.04 8.30 6.30
N ALA A 57 -1.49 7.80 5.18
CA ALA A 57 -0.06 7.51 5.03
C ALA A 57 0.90 8.60 5.52
N PRO A 58 0.62 9.91 5.35
CA PRO A 58 1.51 10.95 5.86
C PRO A 58 1.64 11.00 7.39
N SER A 59 0.65 10.44 8.12
CA SER A 59 0.60 10.43 9.57
C SER A 59 1.26 9.20 10.20
N LEU A 60 1.63 8.20 9.38
CA LEU A 60 2.21 6.95 9.82
C LEU A 60 3.74 6.97 9.78
N SER A 61 4.36 6.39 10.80
CA SER A 61 5.78 6.05 10.75
C SER A 61 6.04 4.92 9.75
N ASP A 62 7.31 4.68 9.41
CA ASP A 62 7.66 3.57 8.53
C ASP A 62 7.35 2.22 9.19
N GLU A 63 7.59 2.07 10.50
CA GLU A 63 7.25 0.86 11.26
C GLU A 63 5.75 0.58 11.26
N GLU A 64 4.92 1.60 11.50
CA GLU A 64 3.46 1.48 11.46
C GLU A 64 2.97 1.10 10.05
N THR A 65 3.51 1.74 9.01
CA THR A 65 3.19 1.44 7.62
C THR A 65 3.46 -0.04 7.30
N LEU A 66 4.65 -0.55 7.64
CA LEU A 66 5.00 -1.94 7.41
C LEU A 66 4.16 -2.91 8.25
N ALA A 67 3.81 -2.53 9.47
CA ALA A 67 2.95 -3.35 10.34
C ALA A 67 1.52 -3.45 9.78
N VAL A 68 0.96 -2.35 9.28
CA VAL A 68 -0.35 -2.31 8.61
C VAL A 68 -0.35 -3.20 7.36
N TRP A 69 0.69 -3.15 6.55
CA TRP A 69 0.81 -4.02 5.36
C TRP A 69 0.82 -5.51 5.73
N ARG A 70 1.61 -5.90 6.75
CA ARG A 70 1.65 -7.28 7.25
C ARG A 70 0.30 -7.73 7.76
N ALA A 71 -0.37 -6.90 8.57
CA ALA A 71 -1.68 -7.22 9.11
C ALA A 71 -2.73 -7.38 8.00
N THR A 72 -2.74 -6.48 7.01
CA THR A 72 -3.63 -6.55 5.85
C THR A 72 -3.38 -7.83 5.05
N LYS A 73 -2.13 -8.09 4.64
CA LYS A 73 -1.77 -9.26 3.82
C LYS A 73 -2.09 -10.58 4.52
N SER A 74 -1.79 -10.66 5.82
CA SER A 74 -2.10 -11.84 6.62
C SER A 74 -3.59 -12.11 6.73
N ALA A 75 -4.41 -11.06 6.84
CA ALA A 75 -5.85 -11.20 7.02
C ALA A 75 -6.61 -11.62 5.75
N VAL A 76 -6.15 -11.18 4.58
CA VAL A 76 -6.86 -11.44 3.32
C VAL A 76 -6.39 -12.72 2.59
N GLY A 77 -5.23 -13.24 2.96
CA GLY A 77 -4.66 -14.44 2.34
C GLY A 77 -4.09 -14.22 0.93
N PRO A 78 -3.72 -15.30 0.24
CA PRO A 78 -2.96 -15.23 -1.01
C PRO A 78 -3.76 -14.81 -2.24
N ASP A 79 -5.08 -14.98 -2.21
CA ASP A 79 -5.94 -14.77 -3.40
C ASP A 79 -6.39 -13.32 -3.58
N ILE A 80 -6.14 -12.47 -2.59
CA ILE A 80 -6.48 -11.05 -2.64
C ILE A 80 -5.21 -10.22 -2.77
N ALA A 81 -5.14 -9.42 -3.81
CA ALA A 81 -4.00 -8.54 -4.01
C ALA A 81 -3.99 -7.40 -2.99
N VAL A 82 -2.84 -7.15 -2.39
CA VAL A 82 -2.59 -6.01 -1.50
C VAL A 82 -1.59 -5.07 -2.17
N ILE A 83 -2.03 -3.83 -2.36
CA ILE A 83 -1.28 -2.76 -3.01
C ILE A 83 -0.78 -1.81 -1.94
N ALA A 84 0.52 -1.63 -1.87
CA ALA A 84 1.15 -0.71 -0.91
C ALA A 84 1.01 0.75 -1.36
N GLY A 85 0.48 1.61 -0.52
CA GLY A 85 0.62 3.05 -0.70
C GLY A 85 2.03 3.48 -0.33
N ALA A 86 2.92 3.60 -1.31
CA ALA A 86 4.34 3.90 -1.12
C ALA A 86 4.73 5.33 -1.49
N THR A 87 3.73 6.20 -1.63
CA THR A 87 3.93 7.61 -1.98
C THR A 87 4.56 8.41 -0.84
N SER A 88 5.60 9.17 -1.17
CA SER A 88 6.15 10.19 -0.29
C SER A 88 6.68 11.36 -1.13
N ASN A 89 6.62 12.58 -0.59
CA ASN A 89 7.33 13.72 -1.18
C ASN A 89 8.85 13.57 -1.07
N ASN A 90 9.32 12.72 -0.15
CA ASN A 90 10.71 12.31 -0.07
C ASN A 90 10.92 11.09 -0.97
N HIS A 91 11.56 11.29 -2.12
CA HIS A 91 11.84 10.23 -3.08
C HIS A 91 12.56 9.02 -2.47
N ARG A 92 13.54 9.23 -1.58
CA ARG A 92 14.24 8.14 -0.89
C ARG A 92 13.32 7.30 -0.03
N ARG A 93 12.32 7.93 0.62
CA ARG A 93 11.31 7.21 1.40
C ARG A 93 10.39 6.40 0.48
N SER A 94 9.98 6.94 -0.68
CA SER A 94 9.19 6.17 -1.65
C SER A 94 9.95 4.96 -2.17
N LEU A 95 11.24 5.07 -2.47
CA LEU A 95 12.08 3.93 -2.84
C LEU A 95 12.15 2.90 -1.72
N PHE A 96 12.47 3.31 -0.50
CA PHE A 96 12.51 2.44 0.66
C PHE A 96 11.19 1.67 0.85
N LEU A 97 10.06 2.37 0.81
CA LEU A 97 8.74 1.73 0.95
C LEU A 97 8.43 0.77 -0.21
N THR A 98 8.85 1.09 -1.44
CA THR A 98 8.67 0.21 -2.59
C THR A 98 9.49 -1.08 -2.44
N GLU A 99 10.74 -0.98 -2.00
CA GLU A 99 11.60 -2.13 -1.69
C GLU A 99 11.00 -2.99 -0.59
N LYS A 100 10.49 -2.37 0.48
CA LYS A 100 9.83 -3.08 1.58
C LYS A 100 8.53 -3.76 1.17
N ALA A 101 7.75 -3.16 0.27
CA ALA A 101 6.56 -3.79 -0.29
C ALA A 101 6.92 -5.07 -1.07
N GLU A 102 7.99 -5.04 -1.85
CA GLU A 102 8.51 -6.22 -2.56
C GLU A 102 8.99 -7.30 -1.58
N GLU A 103 9.81 -6.93 -0.57
CA GLU A 103 10.30 -7.86 0.45
C GLU A 103 9.16 -8.54 1.23
N LEU A 104 8.07 -7.84 1.47
CA LEU A 104 6.88 -8.37 2.16
C LEU A 104 5.95 -9.16 1.24
N GLY A 105 6.26 -9.26 -0.05
CA GLY A 105 5.45 -9.99 -1.03
C GLY A 105 4.11 -9.32 -1.31
N LEU A 106 4.04 -8.00 -1.26
CA LEU A 106 2.86 -7.27 -1.70
C LEU A 106 2.76 -7.30 -3.23
N ASP A 107 1.55 -7.20 -3.74
CA ASP A 107 1.26 -7.49 -5.15
C ASP A 107 1.47 -6.27 -6.07
N GLY A 108 1.62 -5.09 -5.50
CA GLY A 108 1.89 -3.86 -6.23
C GLY A 108 2.12 -2.66 -5.32
N VAL A 109 2.46 -1.55 -5.93
CA VAL A 109 2.61 -0.26 -5.25
C VAL A 109 1.73 0.79 -5.92
N LEU A 110 1.14 1.67 -5.11
CA LEU A 110 0.46 2.87 -5.57
C LEU A 110 1.38 4.07 -5.32
N LEU A 111 1.78 4.72 -6.39
CA LEU A 111 2.62 5.91 -6.35
C LEU A 111 1.86 7.09 -7.00
N THR A 112 1.91 8.24 -6.36
CA THR A 112 1.38 9.49 -6.89
C THR A 112 2.51 10.49 -7.11
N ALA A 113 2.27 11.50 -7.93
CA ALA A 113 3.16 12.63 -8.03
C ALA A 113 3.35 13.29 -6.65
N PRO A 114 4.54 13.84 -6.34
CA PRO A 114 4.77 14.55 -5.10
C PRO A 114 3.72 15.65 -4.89
N ALA A 115 3.08 15.63 -3.73
CA ALA A 115 2.03 16.56 -3.40
C ALA A 115 2.59 17.98 -3.23
N TYR A 116 1.81 19.02 -3.63
CA TYR A 116 2.09 20.42 -3.44
C TYR A 116 3.25 20.99 -4.27
N SER A 117 4.39 20.29 -4.40
CA SER A 117 5.62 20.80 -5.04
C SER A 117 5.52 20.95 -6.56
N LYS A 118 4.53 20.36 -7.21
CA LYS A 118 4.23 20.51 -8.65
C LYS A 118 5.49 20.37 -9.54
N PRO A 119 6.13 19.19 -9.57
CA PRO A 119 7.32 18.98 -10.40
C PRO A 119 7.00 19.12 -11.89
N THR A 120 8.02 19.41 -12.69
CA THR A 120 7.91 19.40 -14.16
C THR A 120 7.63 17.99 -14.69
N GLN A 121 7.25 17.86 -15.97
CA GLN A 121 7.05 16.53 -16.58
C GLN A 121 8.35 15.72 -16.59
N GLU A 122 9.47 16.34 -16.87
CA GLU A 122 10.80 15.70 -16.81
C GLU A 122 11.10 15.23 -15.38
N GLY A 123 10.79 16.05 -14.37
CA GLY A 123 10.94 15.69 -12.96
C GLY A 123 10.07 14.53 -12.55
N LEU A 124 8.84 14.42 -13.08
CA LEU A 124 7.95 13.27 -12.84
C LEU A 124 8.50 11.99 -13.47
N ILE A 125 9.02 12.06 -14.70
CA ILE A 125 9.64 10.91 -15.36
C ILE A 125 10.81 10.38 -14.52
N GLU A 126 11.68 11.26 -14.02
CA GLU A 126 12.79 10.86 -13.16
C GLU A 126 12.31 10.32 -11.79
N HIS A 127 11.20 10.86 -11.25
CA HIS A 127 10.64 10.40 -9.98
C HIS A 127 10.10 8.96 -10.06
N PHE A 128 9.48 8.58 -11.18
CA PHE A 128 8.87 7.26 -11.37
C PHE A 128 9.78 6.23 -12.07
N ARG A 129 11.00 6.60 -12.45
CA ARG A 129 11.99 5.71 -13.08
C ARG A 129 12.76 4.92 -12.03
#